data_29f14dd369c5d9b286feb25efcde66b4
#
_entry.id   29f14dd369c5d9b286feb25efcde66b4
#
_cell.length_a   1.000
_cell.length_b   1.000
_cell.length_c   1.000
_cell.angle_alpha   90.00
_cell.angle_beta   90.00
_cell.angle_gamma   90.00
#
_symmetry.space_group_name_H-M   'P 1'
#
loop_
_entity.id
_entity.type
_entity.pdbx_description
1 polymer ?
#
loop_
_entity_poly.entity_id
_entity_poly.type
_entity_poly.pdbx_seq_one_letter_code
_entity_poly.pdbx_strand_id
1 'polypeptide(L)'
;MIDKDKRKLTDYSEFALTAHGQMLYSLVQSRISAYPHHTVTLQFFETTTRYTDFFKVRKECIMPTLHAMIDRRFVVRPYRLTRNSDEHFNRGLHNQDSSVRARVFYLFHRFIKELRNEISPDLTASLLDSISDLLSIQVDLPELDSPETQDLLTEAIKNPGIFDSQIYLFETAGILNSLFFKDPTQSETLLKSIVKPLMGELPGHLQAAKVSNDVTAILKIHHIIMALGNVAKGFPDLPSPLPEGYILPPLEVFREIGQAILVCLEELNVVKGVRDAVRLAGS
;
A
#
# COMPACT_ATOMS: atom_id res chain seq x y z
N MET A 1 -22.61 -6.94 -21.46
CA MET A 1 -22.38 -8.28 -21.99
C MET A 1 -20.89 -8.44 -22.11
N ILE A 2 -20.23 -8.93 -21.02
CA ILE A 2 -18.77 -9.11 -20.95
C ILE A 2 -18.49 -10.43 -21.63
N ASP A 3 -17.76 -10.34 -22.72
CA ASP A 3 -17.44 -11.42 -23.62
C ASP A 3 -16.72 -12.57 -22.90
N LYS A 4 -17.27 -13.78 -23.02
CA LYS A 4 -16.66 -15.01 -22.50
C LYS A 4 -15.38 -15.40 -23.26
N ASP A 5 -15.05 -14.73 -24.33
CA ASP A 5 -13.87 -14.98 -25.15
C ASP A 5 -12.56 -14.38 -24.60
N LYS A 6 -12.59 -13.63 -23.48
CA LYS A 6 -11.39 -13.09 -22.81
C LYS A 6 -10.33 -14.13 -22.46
N ARG A 7 -10.68 -15.40 -22.40
CA ARG A 7 -9.75 -16.50 -22.06
C ARG A 7 -8.90 -16.98 -23.24
N LYS A 8 -9.11 -16.45 -24.44
CA LYS A 8 -8.40 -16.86 -25.67
C LYS A 8 -7.53 -15.79 -26.30
N LEU A 9 -7.53 -14.55 -25.81
CA LEU A 9 -6.65 -13.51 -26.29
C LEU A 9 -5.24 -13.76 -25.70
N THR A 10 -4.43 -14.51 -26.44
CA THR A 10 -3.00 -14.71 -26.15
C THR A 10 -2.17 -13.48 -26.57
N ASP A 11 -2.73 -12.56 -27.33
CA ASP A 11 -2.09 -11.33 -27.76
C ASP A 11 -2.95 -10.11 -27.37
N TYR A 12 -2.51 -9.43 -26.30
CA TYR A 12 -3.15 -8.20 -25.83
C TYR A 12 -2.98 -7.01 -26.79
N SER A 13 -2.12 -7.11 -27.80
CA SER A 13 -1.92 -6.04 -28.80
C SER A 13 -3.20 -5.72 -29.56
N GLU A 14 -3.98 -6.74 -29.89
CA GLU A 14 -5.28 -6.56 -30.53
C GLU A 14 -6.28 -5.82 -29.64
N PHE A 15 -6.23 -6.02 -28.31
CA PHE A 15 -7.12 -5.34 -27.36
C PHE A 15 -6.96 -3.82 -27.43
N ALA A 16 -5.73 -3.32 -27.56
CA ALA A 16 -5.46 -1.88 -27.63
C ALA A 16 -6.07 -1.21 -28.88
N LEU A 17 -6.32 -1.98 -29.94
CA LEU A 17 -6.94 -1.52 -31.19
C LEU A 17 -8.47 -1.60 -31.17
N THR A 18 -9.05 -2.31 -30.20
CA THR A 18 -10.51 -2.39 -30.04
C THR A 18 -11.11 -1.03 -29.60
N ALA A 19 -12.42 -0.87 -29.80
CA ALA A 19 -13.13 0.30 -29.31
C ALA A 19 -12.94 0.50 -27.79
N HIS A 20 -12.89 -0.57 -27.01
CA HIS A 20 -12.62 -0.52 -25.55
C HIS A 20 -11.20 -0.03 -25.24
N GLY A 21 -10.19 -0.52 -25.96
CA GLY A 21 -8.80 -0.05 -25.82
C GLY A 21 -8.65 1.43 -26.16
N GLN A 22 -9.31 1.90 -27.23
CA GLN A 22 -9.31 3.31 -27.61
C GLN A 22 -10.05 4.18 -26.60
N MET A 23 -11.16 3.69 -26.02
CA MET A 23 -11.87 4.37 -24.93
C MET A 23 -10.98 4.52 -23.69
N LEU A 24 -10.26 3.46 -23.28
CA LEU A 24 -9.33 3.51 -22.15
C LEU A 24 -8.18 4.48 -22.41
N TYR A 25 -7.63 4.47 -23.62
CA TYR A 25 -6.60 5.44 -24.01
C TYR A 25 -7.12 6.87 -23.88
N SER A 26 -8.30 7.15 -24.44
CA SER A 26 -8.94 8.45 -24.35
C SER A 26 -9.26 8.85 -22.91
N LEU A 27 -9.67 7.88 -22.07
CA LEU A 27 -9.93 8.09 -20.65
C LEU A 27 -8.67 8.57 -19.91
N VAL A 28 -7.53 7.91 -20.14
CA VAL A 28 -6.25 8.31 -19.52
C VAL A 28 -5.79 9.68 -20.01
N GLN A 29 -5.94 9.96 -21.31
CA GLN A 29 -5.54 11.25 -21.92
C GLN A 29 -6.47 12.40 -21.57
N SER A 30 -7.72 12.14 -21.22
CA SER A 30 -8.74 13.18 -20.95
C SER A 30 -8.50 13.99 -19.69
N ARG A 31 -7.56 13.57 -18.82
CA ARG A 31 -7.31 14.16 -17.50
C ARG A 31 -8.56 14.22 -16.58
N ILE A 32 -9.54 13.35 -16.81
CA ILE A 32 -10.76 13.28 -15.98
C ILE A 32 -10.43 12.95 -14.51
N SER A 33 -9.29 12.30 -14.26
CA SER A 33 -8.75 12.10 -12.90
C SER A 33 -8.53 13.42 -12.14
N ALA A 34 -8.42 14.52 -12.87
CA ALA A 34 -8.25 15.86 -12.32
C ALA A 34 -9.59 16.56 -12.03
N TYR A 35 -10.73 15.96 -12.33
CA TYR A 35 -12.04 16.53 -12.02
C TYR A 35 -12.22 16.62 -10.49
N PRO A 36 -12.63 17.78 -9.94
CA PRO A 36 -12.65 18.02 -8.50
C PRO A 36 -13.86 17.37 -7.82
N HIS A 37 -14.02 16.07 -7.98
CA HIS A 37 -15.04 15.27 -7.33
C HIS A 37 -14.54 13.86 -7.09
N HIS A 38 -14.50 13.44 -5.82
CA HIS A 38 -13.90 12.16 -5.41
C HIS A 38 -14.54 10.94 -6.10
N THR A 39 -15.86 10.93 -6.33
CA THR A 39 -16.52 9.82 -7.04
C THR A 39 -16.02 9.66 -8.47
N VAL A 40 -15.78 10.77 -9.19
CA VAL A 40 -15.25 10.73 -10.56
C VAL A 40 -13.81 10.20 -10.55
N THR A 41 -13.00 10.69 -9.61
CA THR A 41 -11.61 10.24 -9.45
C THR A 41 -11.53 8.76 -9.07
N LEU A 42 -12.37 8.31 -8.13
CA LEU A 42 -12.44 6.89 -7.77
C LEU A 42 -12.88 6.02 -8.96
N GLN A 43 -13.90 6.44 -9.69
CA GLN A 43 -14.35 5.68 -10.87
C GLN A 43 -13.27 5.59 -11.94
N PHE A 44 -12.46 6.63 -12.11
CA PHE A 44 -11.29 6.59 -12.98
C PHE A 44 -10.28 5.53 -12.49
N PHE A 45 -9.91 5.53 -11.20
CA PHE A 45 -8.95 4.58 -10.64
C PHE A 45 -9.49 3.14 -10.67
N GLU A 46 -10.76 2.94 -10.40
CA GLU A 46 -11.39 1.61 -10.50
C GLU A 46 -11.39 1.09 -11.93
N THR A 47 -11.68 1.96 -12.88
CA THR A 47 -11.68 1.58 -14.31
C THR A 47 -10.29 1.21 -14.76
N THR A 48 -9.27 2.04 -14.48
CA THR A 48 -7.88 1.77 -14.87
C THR A 48 -7.35 0.51 -14.20
N THR A 49 -7.64 0.28 -12.92
CA THR A 49 -7.21 -0.91 -12.19
C THR A 49 -7.92 -2.19 -12.68
N ARG A 50 -9.14 -2.07 -13.19
CA ARG A 50 -9.88 -3.22 -13.75
C ARG A 50 -9.30 -3.70 -15.07
N TYR A 51 -8.70 -2.80 -15.84
CA TYR A 51 -8.19 -3.08 -17.18
C TYR A 51 -6.66 -3.00 -17.25
N THR A 52 -5.96 -3.56 -16.27
CA THR A 52 -4.49 -3.57 -16.19
C THR A 52 -3.82 -4.19 -17.41
N ASP A 53 -4.46 -5.15 -18.09
CA ASP A 53 -3.93 -5.75 -19.32
C ASP A 53 -3.77 -4.73 -20.45
N PHE A 54 -4.59 -3.67 -20.49
CA PHE A 54 -4.43 -2.56 -21.42
C PHE A 54 -3.06 -1.88 -21.23
N PHE A 55 -2.63 -1.69 -19.99
CA PHE A 55 -1.37 -1.01 -19.67
C PHE A 55 -0.13 -1.84 -19.98
N LYS A 56 -0.24 -3.17 -20.06
CA LYS A 56 0.84 -4.04 -20.51
C LYS A 56 1.19 -3.80 -21.97
N VAL A 57 0.22 -3.36 -22.77
CA VAL A 57 0.38 -2.99 -24.21
C VAL A 57 0.65 -1.50 -24.37
N ARG A 58 -0.07 -0.67 -23.64
CA ARG A 58 0.05 0.81 -23.68
C ARG A 58 0.81 1.31 -22.47
N LYS A 59 2.11 0.95 -22.39
CA LYS A 59 3.00 1.28 -21.26
C LYS A 59 3.10 2.79 -21.00
N GLU A 60 2.96 3.60 -22.04
CA GLU A 60 2.94 5.06 -21.96
C GLU A 60 1.79 5.61 -21.11
N CYS A 61 0.74 4.81 -20.87
CA CYS A 61 -0.39 5.17 -20.01
C CYS A 61 -0.14 4.88 -18.52
N ILE A 62 0.89 4.09 -18.16
CA ILE A 62 1.18 3.73 -16.77
C ILE A 62 1.51 4.97 -15.94
N MET A 63 2.49 5.76 -16.41
CA MET A 63 2.95 6.95 -15.69
C MET A 63 1.85 7.99 -15.45
N PRO A 64 1.06 8.39 -16.47
CA PRO A 64 -0.04 9.33 -16.24
C PRO A 64 -1.06 8.84 -15.20
N THR A 65 -1.32 7.53 -15.16
CA THR A 65 -2.25 6.93 -14.20
C THR A 65 -1.66 6.91 -12.79
N LEU A 66 -0.39 6.50 -12.63
CA LEU A 66 0.30 6.53 -11.34
C LEU A 66 0.43 7.96 -10.81
N HIS A 67 0.81 8.93 -11.65
CA HIS A 67 0.85 10.34 -11.25
C HIS A 67 -0.51 10.82 -10.76
N ALA A 68 -1.62 10.40 -11.40
CA ALA A 68 -2.94 10.75 -10.93
C ALA A 68 -3.27 10.19 -9.54
N MET A 69 -2.73 8.99 -9.19
CA MET A 69 -2.93 8.36 -7.88
C MET A 69 -2.07 9.00 -6.78
N ILE A 70 -0.83 9.42 -7.09
CA ILE A 70 0.14 9.92 -6.10
C ILE A 70 0.23 11.44 -6.00
N ASP A 71 -0.24 12.17 -7.02
CA ASP A 71 -0.07 13.62 -7.12
C ASP A 71 -0.85 14.36 -6.01
N ARG A 72 -0.10 15.09 -5.19
CA ARG A 72 -0.64 15.98 -4.14
C ARG A 72 -1.07 17.35 -4.68
N ARG A 73 -0.56 17.73 -5.87
CA ARG A 73 -0.65 19.10 -6.39
C ARG A 73 -1.84 19.22 -7.33
N PHE A 74 -3.03 19.33 -6.81
CA PHE A 74 -4.13 19.77 -7.64
C PHE A 74 -4.57 21.17 -7.24
N VAL A 75 -4.05 22.17 -7.97
CA VAL A 75 -4.63 23.50 -7.95
C VAL A 75 -5.86 23.47 -8.88
N VAL A 76 -7.03 23.33 -8.31
CA VAL A 76 -8.25 23.65 -9.04
C VAL A 76 -8.19 25.15 -9.36
N ARG A 77 -7.88 25.51 -10.60
CA ARG A 77 -8.25 26.84 -11.06
C ARG A 77 -9.78 26.81 -11.22
N PRO A 78 -10.54 27.42 -10.31
CA PRO A 78 -11.98 27.41 -10.43
C PRO A 78 -12.35 28.11 -11.73
N TYR A 79 -13.10 27.41 -12.56
CA TYR A 79 -13.88 28.08 -13.59
C TYR A 79 -14.81 29.05 -12.85
N ARG A 80 -14.38 30.30 -12.74
CA ARG A 80 -15.09 31.55 -12.39
C ARG A 80 -16.40 31.47 -11.57
N LEU A 81 -16.54 30.73 -10.51
CA LEU A 81 -17.79 30.74 -9.75
C LEU A 81 -17.71 30.99 -8.23
N THR A 82 -16.55 31.02 -7.60
CA THR A 82 -16.47 31.44 -6.20
C THR A 82 -15.15 32.14 -5.88
N ARG A 83 -15.25 33.30 -5.28
CA ARG A 83 -14.20 34.30 -5.09
C ARG A 83 -13.30 34.04 -3.87
N ASN A 84 -13.42 32.94 -3.12
CA ASN A 84 -12.80 32.82 -1.80
C ASN A 84 -12.40 31.42 -1.35
N SER A 85 -12.02 30.49 -2.20
CA SER A 85 -11.39 29.25 -1.69
C SER A 85 -10.33 28.75 -2.65
N ASP A 86 -9.05 28.96 -2.29
CA ASP A 86 -7.94 28.10 -2.72
C ASP A 86 -8.12 26.74 -2.02
N GLU A 87 -9.20 26.02 -2.31
CA GLU A 87 -9.40 24.67 -1.84
C GLU A 87 -8.42 23.78 -2.58
N HIS A 88 -7.35 23.42 -1.87
CA HIS A 88 -6.41 22.41 -2.30
C HIS A 88 -7.13 21.06 -2.23
N PHE A 89 -7.70 20.63 -3.35
CA PHE A 89 -8.32 19.31 -3.46
C PHE A 89 -7.24 18.25 -3.56
N ASN A 90 -6.89 17.65 -2.41
CA ASN A 90 -5.99 16.51 -2.37
C ASN A 90 -6.72 15.28 -2.93
N ARG A 91 -6.16 14.70 -3.97
CA ARG A 91 -6.72 13.51 -4.62
C ARG A 91 -5.81 12.29 -4.39
N GLY A 92 -6.31 11.13 -4.79
CA GLY A 92 -5.52 9.91 -4.77
C GLY A 92 -5.17 9.47 -3.35
N LEU A 93 -3.92 9.07 -3.18
CA LEU A 93 -3.40 8.54 -1.91
C LEU A 93 -3.45 9.55 -0.76
N HIS A 94 -3.47 10.85 -1.05
CA HIS A 94 -3.47 11.94 -0.06
C HIS A 94 -4.86 12.60 0.09
N ASN A 95 -5.93 11.94 -0.34
CA ASN A 95 -7.29 12.45 -0.17
C ASN A 95 -7.61 12.65 1.31
N GLN A 96 -8.27 13.76 1.66
CA GLN A 96 -8.62 14.07 3.05
C GLN A 96 -9.73 13.15 3.58
N ASP A 97 -10.66 12.73 2.71
CA ASP A 97 -11.67 11.76 3.07
C ASP A 97 -11.01 10.37 3.28
N SER A 98 -11.11 9.84 4.49
CA SER A 98 -10.49 8.58 4.87
C SER A 98 -11.04 7.38 4.10
N SER A 99 -12.32 7.39 3.76
CA SER A 99 -12.97 6.31 2.99
C SER A 99 -12.48 6.28 1.54
N VAL A 100 -12.35 7.45 0.93
CA VAL A 100 -11.77 7.62 -0.41
C VAL A 100 -10.31 7.18 -0.40
N ARG A 101 -9.53 7.67 0.57
CA ARG A 101 -8.12 7.33 0.71
C ARG A 101 -7.91 5.82 0.90
N ALA A 102 -8.68 5.19 1.76
CA ALA A 102 -8.66 3.75 1.98
C ALA A 102 -8.88 2.97 0.67
N ARG A 103 -9.87 3.39 -0.12
CA ARG A 103 -10.14 2.78 -1.41
C ARG A 103 -9.01 2.97 -2.41
N VAL A 104 -8.40 4.15 -2.44
CA VAL A 104 -7.25 4.43 -3.33
C VAL A 104 -6.02 3.61 -2.92
N PHE A 105 -5.76 3.40 -1.63
CA PHE A 105 -4.68 2.52 -1.16
C PHE A 105 -4.78 1.13 -1.76
N TYR A 106 -5.97 0.53 -1.70
CA TYR A 106 -6.24 -0.78 -2.32
C TYR A 106 -6.06 -0.76 -3.84
N LEU A 107 -6.60 0.26 -4.53
CA LEU A 107 -6.51 0.36 -5.99
C LEU A 107 -5.08 0.58 -6.47
N PHE A 108 -4.31 1.41 -5.76
CA PHE A 108 -2.90 1.64 -6.02
C PHE A 108 -2.08 0.35 -5.86
N HIS A 109 -2.26 -0.35 -4.72
CA HIS A 109 -1.63 -1.64 -4.49
C HIS A 109 -1.92 -2.61 -5.64
N ARG A 110 -3.19 -2.77 -5.98
CA ARG A 110 -3.60 -3.69 -7.04
C ARG A 110 -3.00 -3.32 -8.40
N PHE A 111 -2.98 -2.03 -8.74
CA PHE A 111 -2.40 -1.54 -9.98
C PHE A 111 -0.90 -1.83 -10.05
N ILE A 112 -0.15 -1.54 -8.98
CA ILE A 112 1.29 -1.85 -8.90
C ILE A 112 1.53 -3.36 -8.98
N LYS A 113 0.77 -4.17 -8.22
CA LYS A 113 0.92 -5.63 -8.18
C LYS A 113 0.75 -6.28 -9.55
N GLU A 114 -0.27 -5.87 -10.30
CA GLU A 114 -0.57 -6.38 -11.63
C GLU A 114 0.43 -5.92 -12.71
N LEU A 115 1.01 -4.73 -12.54
CA LEU A 115 1.93 -4.13 -13.51
C LEU A 115 3.39 -4.13 -13.07
N ARG A 116 3.74 -4.86 -12.01
CA ARG A 116 5.09 -4.86 -11.43
C ARG A 116 6.20 -5.13 -12.46
N ASN A 117 5.95 -5.97 -13.44
CA ASN A 117 6.93 -6.32 -14.48
C ASN A 117 7.11 -5.21 -15.54
N GLU A 118 6.21 -4.22 -15.55
CA GLU A 118 6.22 -3.08 -16.49
C GLU A 118 6.80 -1.80 -15.84
N ILE A 119 7.10 -1.86 -14.52
CA ILE A 119 7.63 -0.73 -13.75
C ILE A 119 9.17 -0.81 -13.78
N SER A 120 9.81 0.28 -14.22
CA SER A 120 11.27 0.36 -14.21
C SER A 120 11.83 0.65 -12.81
N PRO A 121 13.07 0.26 -12.51
CA PRO A 121 13.72 0.59 -11.23
C PRO A 121 13.77 2.10 -10.94
N ASP A 122 14.03 2.94 -11.95
CA ASP A 122 14.07 4.40 -11.77
C ASP A 122 12.72 4.96 -11.29
N LEU A 123 11.62 4.44 -11.85
CA LEU A 123 10.27 4.79 -11.43
C LEU A 123 9.97 4.29 -10.03
N THR A 124 10.47 3.12 -9.67
CA THR A 124 10.26 2.48 -8.38
C THR A 124 10.74 3.35 -7.21
N ALA A 125 11.94 3.92 -7.31
CA ALA A 125 12.48 4.82 -6.28
C ALA A 125 11.59 6.06 -6.08
N SER A 126 11.14 6.67 -7.18
CA SER A 126 10.22 7.82 -7.12
C SER A 126 8.85 7.47 -6.51
N LEU A 127 8.33 6.28 -6.80
CA LEU A 127 7.07 5.81 -6.22
C LEU A 127 7.21 5.56 -4.71
N LEU A 128 8.30 4.93 -4.27
CA LEU A 128 8.59 4.71 -2.85
C LEU A 128 8.69 6.03 -2.08
N ASP A 129 9.42 7.00 -2.63
CA ASP A 129 9.51 8.34 -2.05
C ASP A 129 8.13 9.01 -1.92
N SER A 130 7.30 8.87 -2.96
CA SER A 130 5.95 9.47 -3.01
C SER A 130 4.96 8.91 -1.98
N ILE A 131 5.18 7.70 -1.46
CA ILE A 131 4.33 7.07 -0.44
C ILE A 131 4.98 7.04 0.94
N SER A 132 6.22 7.48 1.09
CA SER A 132 7.02 7.34 2.32
C SER A 132 6.34 7.93 3.56
N ASP A 133 5.71 9.10 3.44
CA ASP A 133 4.96 9.74 4.52
C ASP A 133 3.67 9.00 4.92
N LEU A 134 3.10 8.21 4.00
CA LEU A 134 1.92 7.39 4.24
C LEU A 134 2.24 6.08 4.97
N LEU A 135 3.51 5.75 5.15
CA LEU A 135 3.97 4.56 5.89
C LEU A 135 4.15 4.83 7.40
N SER A 136 3.81 6.01 7.88
CA SER A 136 3.72 6.30 9.32
C SER A 136 2.42 5.74 9.89
N ILE A 137 2.52 4.90 10.93
CA ILE A 137 1.37 4.27 11.57
C ILE A 137 0.82 5.20 12.64
N GLN A 138 -0.43 5.55 12.54
CA GLN A 138 -1.19 6.23 13.59
C GLN A 138 -2.16 5.22 14.21
N VAL A 139 -2.38 5.32 15.50
CA VAL A 139 -3.34 4.48 16.23
C VAL A 139 -4.32 5.36 17.00
N ASP A 140 -5.60 5.10 16.76
CA ASP A 140 -6.70 5.74 17.46
C ASP A 140 -7.50 4.65 18.17
N LEU A 141 -7.83 4.88 19.44
CA LEU A 141 -8.70 3.99 20.18
C LEU A 141 -10.16 4.35 19.91
N PRO A 142 -11.03 3.35 19.70
CA PRO A 142 -12.45 3.62 19.52
C PRO A 142 -13.08 4.15 20.83
N GLU A 143 -14.06 5.04 20.69
CA GLU A 143 -14.94 5.38 21.81
C GLU A 143 -15.87 4.19 22.07
N LEU A 144 -15.91 3.72 23.34
CA LEU A 144 -16.78 2.62 23.73
C LEU A 144 -18.09 3.15 24.27
N ASP A 145 -19.21 2.65 23.73
CA ASP A 145 -20.55 2.97 24.25
C ASP A 145 -20.79 2.45 25.68
N SER A 146 -20.07 1.39 26.09
CA SER A 146 -20.16 0.77 27.41
C SER A 146 -18.80 0.18 27.82
N PRO A 147 -18.00 0.89 28.62
CA PRO A 147 -16.65 0.44 29.00
C PRO A 147 -16.61 -0.83 29.87
N GLU A 148 -17.73 -1.23 30.49
CA GLU A 148 -17.78 -2.34 31.44
C GLU A 148 -17.82 -3.74 30.78
N THR A 149 -18.11 -3.84 29.47
CA THR A 149 -18.38 -5.14 28.81
C THR A 149 -17.51 -5.42 27.60
N GLN A 150 -16.69 -4.47 27.12
CA GLN A 150 -15.91 -4.63 25.91
C GLN A 150 -14.41 -4.49 26.19
N ASP A 151 -13.63 -5.44 25.66
CA ASP A 151 -12.17 -5.33 25.63
C ASP A 151 -11.77 -4.32 24.54
N LEU A 152 -11.31 -3.14 24.99
CA LEU A 152 -10.91 -2.01 24.15
C LEU A 152 -9.88 -2.41 23.07
N LEU A 153 -8.90 -3.24 23.43
CA LEU A 153 -7.89 -3.72 22.49
C LEU A 153 -8.51 -4.61 21.40
N THR A 154 -9.37 -5.54 21.80
CA THR A 154 -10.05 -6.42 20.86
C THR A 154 -10.93 -5.62 19.89
N GLU A 155 -11.62 -4.60 20.38
CA GLU A 155 -12.48 -3.78 19.54
C GLU A 155 -11.66 -2.90 18.56
N ALA A 156 -10.56 -2.31 19.05
CA ALA A 156 -9.64 -1.54 18.21
C ALA A 156 -8.97 -2.41 17.11
N ILE A 157 -8.66 -3.67 17.40
CA ILE A 157 -8.10 -4.60 16.39
C ILE A 157 -9.15 -4.99 15.35
N LYS A 158 -10.42 -5.16 15.73
CA LYS A 158 -11.50 -5.46 14.78
C LYS A 158 -11.85 -4.30 13.86
N ASN A 159 -11.71 -3.08 14.36
CA ASN A 159 -12.04 -1.84 13.67
C ASN A 159 -10.82 -0.91 13.58
N PRO A 160 -9.76 -1.29 12.85
CA PRO A 160 -8.47 -0.59 12.86
C PRO A 160 -8.49 0.71 12.03
N GLY A 161 -9.65 1.17 11.59
CA GLY A 161 -9.82 2.41 10.84
C GLY A 161 -9.04 2.40 9.51
N ILE A 162 -8.25 3.45 9.29
CA ILE A 162 -7.48 3.60 8.05
C ILE A 162 -6.37 2.53 7.94
N PHE A 163 -5.89 1.98 9.07
CA PHE A 163 -4.81 1.02 9.08
C PHE A 163 -5.17 -0.26 8.31
N ASP A 164 -6.43 -0.70 8.32
CA ASP A 164 -6.92 -1.85 7.54
C ASP A 164 -6.60 -1.72 6.04
N SER A 165 -6.62 -0.51 5.53
CA SER A 165 -6.26 -0.23 4.14
C SER A 165 -4.81 0.18 3.97
N GLN A 166 -4.18 0.74 5.00
CA GLN A 166 -2.77 1.15 4.97
C GLN A 166 -1.82 -0.04 4.81
N ILE A 167 -2.20 -1.24 5.26
CA ILE A 167 -1.42 -2.47 5.06
C ILE A 167 -1.15 -2.75 3.58
N TYR A 168 -2.03 -2.35 2.66
CA TYR A 168 -1.80 -2.44 1.22
C TYR A 168 -0.63 -1.58 0.74
N LEU A 169 -0.36 -0.44 1.40
CA LEU A 169 0.81 0.39 1.07
C LEU A 169 2.11 -0.27 1.54
N PHE A 170 2.11 -0.94 2.69
CA PHE A 170 3.26 -1.71 3.16
C PHE A 170 3.59 -2.89 2.22
N GLU A 171 2.57 -3.65 1.78
CA GLU A 171 2.76 -4.69 0.76
C GLU A 171 3.27 -4.07 -0.55
N THR A 172 2.72 -2.92 -0.97
CA THR A 172 3.18 -2.21 -2.16
C THR A 172 4.64 -1.76 -2.06
N ALA A 173 5.05 -1.25 -0.89
CA ALA A 173 6.44 -0.87 -0.65
C ALA A 173 7.39 -2.08 -0.76
N GLY A 174 6.97 -3.24 -0.27
CA GLY A 174 7.68 -4.51 -0.47
C GLY A 174 7.76 -4.91 -1.95
N ILE A 175 6.64 -4.86 -2.68
CA ILE A 175 6.60 -5.16 -4.13
C ILE A 175 7.57 -4.25 -4.88
N LEU A 176 7.48 -2.94 -4.66
CA LEU A 176 8.35 -1.96 -5.31
C LEU A 176 9.82 -2.22 -4.97
N ASN A 177 10.14 -2.49 -3.71
CA ASN A 177 11.52 -2.81 -3.31
C ASN A 177 12.03 -4.07 -4.01
N SER A 178 11.20 -5.11 -4.15
CA SER A 178 11.57 -6.36 -4.80
C SER A 178 11.98 -6.18 -6.28
N LEU A 179 11.61 -5.06 -6.93
CA LEU A 179 12.00 -4.77 -8.30
C LEU A 179 13.48 -4.38 -8.45
N PHE A 180 14.17 -4.07 -7.35
CA PHE A 180 15.62 -3.84 -7.31
C PHE A 180 16.44 -5.13 -7.20
N PHE A 181 15.91 -6.28 -7.62
CA PHE A 181 16.60 -7.56 -7.52
C PHE A 181 17.98 -7.61 -8.19
N LYS A 182 18.25 -6.73 -9.18
CA LYS A 182 19.55 -6.61 -9.84
C LYS A 182 20.55 -5.72 -9.08
N ASP A 183 20.09 -4.95 -8.10
CA ASP A 183 20.91 -4.12 -7.22
C ASP A 183 20.54 -4.39 -5.76
N PRO A 184 21.12 -5.46 -5.17
CA PRO A 184 20.85 -5.85 -3.80
C PRO A 184 21.22 -4.79 -2.78
N THR A 185 22.24 -3.96 -3.05
CA THR A 185 22.67 -2.88 -2.14
C THR A 185 21.61 -1.78 -2.08
N GLN A 186 21.06 -1.38 -3.23
CA GLN A 186 19.99 -0.41 -3.29
C GLN A 186 18.71 -0.98 -2.65
N SER A 187 18.36 -2.24 -2.96
CA SER A 187 17.22 -2.93 -2.35
C SER A 187 17.34 -2.95 -0.82
N GLU A 188 18.50 -3.30 -0.28
CA GLU A 188 18.75 -3.31 1.17
C GLU A 188 18.61 -1.92 1.79
N THR A 189 19.19 -0.92 1.16
CA THR A 189 19.13 0.48 1.63
C THR A 189 17.70 0.99 1.69
N LEU A 190 16.93 0.78 0.61
CA LEU A 190 15.52 1.19 0.54
C LEU A 190 14.65 0.39 1.52
N LEU A 191 14.85 -0.93 1.64
CA LEU A 191 14.12 -1.72 2.60
C LEU A 191 14.37 -1.26 4.04
N LYS A 192 15.63 -0.98 4.39
CA LYS A 192 16.00 -0.43 5.70
C LYS A 192 15.35 0.93 5.95
N SER A 193 15.23 1.80 4.95
CA SER A 193 14.56 3.09 5.10
C SER A 193 13.06 2.96 5.43
N ILE A 194 12.41 1.89 4.98
CA ILE A 194 11.02 1.59 5.27
C ILE A 194 10.85 0.98 6.66
N VAL A 195 11.66 -0.05 7.00
CA VAL A 195 11.40 -0.87 8.19
C VAL A 195 12.07 -0.33 9.47
N LYS A 196 13.21 0.36 9.37
CA LYS A 196 13.91 0.89 10.55
C LYS A 196 13.09 1.87 11.39
N PRO A 197 12.34 2.83 10.80
CA PRO A 197 11.47 3.70 11.59
C PRO A 197 10.46 2.91 12.40
N LEU A 198 9.82 1.89 11.81
CA LEU A 198 8.84 1.04 12.48
C LEU A 198 9.46 0.22 13.61
N MET A 199 10.59 -0.45 13.35
CA MET A 199 11.29 -1.23 14.38
C MET A 199 11.84 -0.34 15.50
N GLY A 200 12.25 0.89 15.18
CA GLY A 200 12.77 1.84 16.16
C GLY A 200 11.74 2.31 17.19
N GLU A 201 10.44 2.25 16.84
CA GLU A 201 9.35 2.57 17.77
C GLU A 201 9.06 1.43 18.77
N LEU A 202 9.37 0.17 18.43
CA LEU A 202 9.00 -1.01 19.24
C LEU A 202 9.52 -0.97 20.68
N PRO A 203 10.79 -0.63 20.99
CA PRO A 203 11.29 -0.66 22.37
C PRO A 203 10.49 0.25 23.30
N GLY A 204 10.15 1.45 22.84
CA GLY A 204 9.37 2.41 23.64
C GLY A 204 7.95 1.90 23.93
N HIS A 205 7.30 1.35 22.91
CA HIS A 205 5.95 0.79 23.06
C HIS A 205 5.94 -0.50 23.89
N LEU A 206 6.96 -1.37 23.77
CA LEU A 206 7.12 -2.55 24.63
C LEU A 206 7.26 -2.16 26.11
N GLN A 207 8.06 -1.13 26.39
CA GLN A 207 8.22 -0.64 27.76
C GLN A 207 6.89 -0.09 28.30
N ALA A 208 6.16 0.71 27.55
CA ALA A 208 4.87 1.25 27.96
C ALA A 208 3.83 0.12 28.18
N ALA A 209 3.78 -0.85 27.27
CA ALA A 209 2.89 -2.01 27.39
C ALA A 209 3.18 -2.83 28.66
N LYS A 210 4.45 -3.04 29.01
CA LYS A 210 4.86 -3.85 30.19
C LYS A 210 4.64 -3.12 31.50
N VAL A 211 4.93 -1.84 31.57
CA VAL A 211 4.89 -1.06 32.82
C VAL A 211 3.47 -0.63 33.20
N SER A 212 2.72 -0.15 32.22
CA SER A 212 1.40 0.46 32.42
C SER A 212 0.24 -0.30 31.77
N ASN A 213 0.50 -1.43 31.11
CA ASN A 213 -0.48 -2.15 30.30
C ASN A 213 -1.19 -1.22 29.29
N ASP A 214 -0.43 -0.31 28.69
CA ASP A 214 -0.93 0.72 27.79
C ASP A 214 -1.52 0.09 26.51
N VAL A 215 -2.83 0.15 26.38
CA VAL A 215 -3.57 -0.42 25.24
C VAL A 215 -3.16 0.21 23.93
N THR A 216 -2.88 1.53 23.92
CA THR A 216 -2.41 2.25 22.72
C THR A 216 -1.04 1.71 22.27
N ALA A 217 -0.13 1.50 23.23
CA ALA A 217 1.18 0.93 22.95
C ALA A 217 1.08 -0.51 22.40
N ILE A 218 0.21 -1.32 22.99
CA ILE A 218 -0.05 -2.70 22.53
C ILE A 218 -0.64 -2.69 21.10
N LEU A 219 -1.61 -1.83 20.83
CA LEU A 219 -2.20 -1.67 19.50
C LEU A 219 -1.17 -1.21 18.48
N LYS A 220 -0.27 -0.29 18.85
CA LYS A 220 0.81 0.18 18.00
C LYS A 220 1.77 -0.97 17.66
N ILE A 221 2.16 -1.80 18.63
CA ILE A 221 2.98 -3.00 18.40
C ILE A 221 2.29 -3.96 17.42
N HIS A 222 0.99 -4.22 17.65
CA HIS A 222 0.19 -5.05 16.72
C HIS A 222 0.27 -4.52 15.29
N HIS A 223 0.05 -3.23 15.09
CA HIS A 223 0.07 -2.62 13.76
C HIS A 223 1.47 -2.63 13.12
N ILE A 224 2.53 -2.42 13.91
CA ILE A 224 3.91 -2.51 13.42
C ILE A 224 4.22 -3.95 12.95
N ILE A 225 3.85 -4.97 13.72
CA ILE A 225 4.04 -6.38 13.33
C ILE A 225 3.32 -6.67 12.00
N MET A 226 2.06 -6.25 11.88
CA MET A 226 1.28 -6.42 10.66
C MET A 226 1.90 -5.68 9.47
N ALA A 227 2.40 -4.47 9.67
CA ALA A 227 3.07 -3.68 8.63
C ALA A 227 4.36 -4.37 8.15
N LEU A 228 5.22 -4.80 9.06
CA LEU A 228 6.46 -5.50 8.74
C LEU A 228 6.20 -6.82 7.97
N GLY A 229 5.19 -7.59 8.40
CA GLY A 229 4.75 -8.80 7.68
C GLY A 229 4.27 -8.48 6.26
N ASN A 230 3.50 -7.41 6.07
CA ASN A 230 3.03 -7.02 4.74
C ASN A 230 4.15 -6.48 3.83
N VAL A 231 5.17 -5.81 4.38
CA VAL A 231 6.38 -5.47 3.60
C VAL A 231 7.05 -6.75 3.10
N ALA A 232 7.22 -7.76 3.96
CA ALA A 232 7.81 -9.05 3.56
C ALA A 232 6.97 -9.76 2.50
N LYS A 233 5.65 -9.77 2.64
CA LYS A 233 4.69 -10.36 1.69
C LYS A 233 4.74 -9.72 0.29
N GLY A 234 5.23 -8.50 0.17
CA GLY A 234 5.44 -7.82 -1.13
C GLY A 234 6.56 -8.44 -1.96
N PHE A 235 7.47 -9.18 -1.35
CA PHE A 235 8.51 -9.91 -2.07
C PHE A 235 7.97 -11.23 -2.65
N PRO A 236 8.47 -11.65 -3.81
CA PRO A 236 8.07 -12.93 -4.38
C PRO A 236 8.61 -14.10 -3.54
N ASP A 237 7.87 -15.21 -3.56
CA ASP A 237 8.35 -16.46 -2.99
C ASP A 237 9.67 -16.88 -3.64
N LEU A 238 10.56 -17.47 -2.83
CA LEU A 238 11.79 -18.02 -3.36
C LEU A 238 11.50 -19.25 -4.23
N PRO A 239 12.01 -19.30 -5.45
CA PRO A 239 11.83 -20.47 -6.30
C PRO A 239 12.50 -21.70 -5.70
N SER A 240 11.86 -22.86 -5.84
CA SER A 240 12.42 -24.12 -5.37
C SER A 240 12.45 -25.15 -6.52
N PRO A 241 13.63 -25.64 -6.95
CA PRO A 241 14.97 -25.27 -6.47
C PRO A 241 15.39 -23.85 -6.91
N LEU A 242 16.34 -23.25 -6.19
CA LEU A 242 16.91 -21.95 -6.55
C LEU A 242 17.68 -22.07 -7.88
N PRO A 243 17.38 -21.23 -8.89
CA PRO A 243 18.16 -21.18 -10.13
C PRO A 243 19.62 -20.78 -9.87
N GLU A 244 20.53 -21.27 -10.71
CA GLU A 244 21.94 -20.85 -10.66
C GLU A 244 22.05 -19.33 -10.91
N GLY A 245 22.81 -18.65 -10.07
CA GLY A 245 22.95 -17.18 -10.17
C GLY A 245 21.76 -16.37 -9.66
N TYR A 246 20.78 -16.99 -8.98
CA TYR A 246 19.65 -16.28 -8.40
C TYR A 246 20.12 -15.30 -7.32
N ILE A 247 19.75 -14.05 -7.46
CA ILE A 247 20.07 -13.00 -6.49
C ILE A 247 19.00 -13.03 -5.40
N LEU A 248 19.44 -13.35 -4.18
CA LEU A 248 18.56 -13.41 -3.01
C LEU A 248 18.09 -12.00 -2.60
N PRO A 249 16.87 -11.88 -2.06
CA PRO A 249 16.43 -10.65 -1.42
C PRO A 249 17.34 -10.31 -0.22
N PRO A 250 17.24 -9.12 0.38
CA PRO A 250 18.10 -8.70 1.50
C PRO A 250 17.76 -9.47 2.80
N LEU A 251 18.21 -10.72 2.89
CA LEU A 251 17.89 -11.68 3.96
C LEU A 251 18.25 -11.17 5.35
N GLU A 252 19.33 -10.37 5.48
CA GLU A 252 19.72 -9.78 6.76
C GLU A 252 18.62 -8.86 7.33
N VAL A 253 18.01 -8.07 6.47
CA VAL A 253 16.92 -7.17 6.91
C VAL A 253 15.71 -7.99 7.35
N PHE A 254 15.37 -9.06 6.62
CA PHE A 254 14.29 -9.96 7.03
C PHE A 254 14.59 -10.70 8.32
N ARG A 255 15.86 -11.03 8.59
CA ARG A 255 16.28 -11.62 9.87
C ARG A 255 16.10 -10.60 11.02
N GLU A 256 16.50 -9.33 10.81
CA GLU A 256 16.28 -8.26 11.79
C GLU A 256 14.78 -8.08 12.08
N ILE A 257 13.93 -8.07 11.05
CA ILE A 257 12.46 -8.02 11.18
C ILE A 257 11.95 -9.21 12.01
N GLY A 258 12.37 -10.43 11.64
CA GLY A 258 11.98 -11.65 12.35
C GLY A 258 12.37 -11.63 13.83
N GLN A 259 13.58 -11.17 14.14
CA GLN A 259 14.04 -11.02 15.53
C GLN A 259 13.21 -9.98 16.29
N ALA A 260 12.90 -8.84 15.69
CA ALA A 260 12.06 -7.81 16.33
C ALA A 260 10.64 -8.34 16.63
N ILE A 261 10.04 -9.08 15.70
CA ILE A 261 8.73 -9.70 15.87
C ILE A 261 8.77 -10.77 16.99
N LEU A 262 9.83 -11.60 17.04
CA LEU A 262 9.99 -12.61 18.09
C LEU A 262 10.13 -11.99 19.47
N VAL A 263 10.87 -10.90 19.61
CA VAL A 263 10.97 -10.14 20.88
C VAL A 263 9.58 -9.65 21.31
N CYS A 264 8.79 -9.10 20.40
CA CYS A 264 7.41 -8.68 20.73
C CYS A 264 6.55 -9.88 21.19
N LEU A 265 6.69 -11.04 20.55
CA LEU A 265 5.97 -12.25 20.93
C LEU A 265 6.39 -12.77 22.32
N GLU A 266 7.69 -12.80 22.60
CA GLU A 266 8.21 -13.24 23.89
C GLU A 266 7.71 -12.34 25.04
N GLU A 267 7.77 -11.03 24.84
CA GLU A 267 7.42 -10.04 25.84
C GLU A 267 5.90 -9.90 26.08
N LEU A 268 5.10 -10.13 25.05
CA LEU A 268 3.63 -9.94 25.08
C LEU A 268 2.86 -11.20 24.68
N ASN A 269 3.40 -12.40 24.97
CA ASN A 269 2.78 -13.69 24.59
C ASN A 269 1.40 -13.93 25.21
N VAL A 270 1.08 -13.27 26.31
CA VAL A 270 -0.23 -13.32 26.97
C VAL A 270 -1.30 -12.55 26.19
N VAL A 271 -0.90 -11.58 25.37
CA VAL A 271 -1.81 -10.74 24.59
C VAL A 271 -2.21 -11.46 23.31
N LYS A 272 -3.47 -11.87 23.22
CA LYS A 272 -3.99 -12.61 22.05
C LYS A 272 -3.76 -11.86 20.72
N GLY A 273 -4.04 -10.55 20.69
CA GLY A 273 -3.89 -9.72 19.49
C GLY A 273 -2.45 -9.74 18.95
N VAL A 274 -1.45 -9.72 19.83
CA VAL A 274 -0.03 -9.80 19.43
C VAL A 274 0.30 -11.17 18.85
N ARG A 275 -0.14 -12.27 19.49
CA ARG A 275 0.05 -13.62 18.94
C ARG A 275 -0.58 -13.81 17.57
N ASP A 276 -1.80 -13.28 17.39
CA ASP A 276 -2.50 -13.37 16.10
C ASP A 276 -1.80 -12.54 15.02
N ALA A 277 -1.29 -11.35 15.35
CA ALA A 277 -0.50 -10.52 14.43
C ALA A 277 0.78 -11.23 13.99
N VAL A 278 1.52 -11.84 14.93
CA VAL A 278 2.75 -12.61 14.60
C VAL A 278 2.45 -13.78 13.69
N ARG A 279 1.37 -14.51 13.94
CA ARG A 279 0.95 -15.63 13.06
C ARG A 279 0.61 -15.15 11.65
N LEU A 280 -0.10 -14.03 11.52
CA LEU A 280 -0.45 -13.45 10.22
C LEU A 280 0.75 -12.85 9.48
N ALA A 281 1.71 -12.30 10.20
CA ALA A 281 2.94 -11.76 9.59
C ALA A 281 3.89 -12.86 9.08
N GLY A 282 3.78 -14.08 9.61
CA GLY A 282 4.58 -15.24 9.20
C GLY A 282 3.92 -16.14 8.15
N SER A 283 2.72 -15.81 7.68
CA SER A 283 2.00 -16.53 6.63
C SER A 283 2.14 -15.87 5.28
#